data_f8a380e26c55faa6b81d0ccfb14d8c66
#
_entry.id   f8a380e26c55faa6b81d0ccfb14d8c66
#
_cell.length_a   1.000
_cell.length_b   1.000
_cell.length_c   1.000
_cell.angle_alpha   90.00
_cell.angle_beta   90.00
_cell.angle_gamma   90.00
#
_symmetry.space_group_name_H-M   'P 1'
#
loop_
_entity.id
_entity.type
_entity.pdbx_description
1 polymer ?
#
loop_
_entity_poly.entity_id
_entity_poly.type
_entity_poly.pdbx_seq_one_letter_code
_entity_poly.pdbx_strand_id
1 'polypeptide(L)'
;DIVIVDIDDASLAQMESVAGRWPWPRAIHAELLQGIAAQQPKAIVFDILFSERDEYRPDSDAVFNQSLQGLGNVYFPMVRRDPAMDAEGAPVTDIAPLVGLQRGEGADEQAKLAILPPLAIDPAHWRVGIINFTEDADGIGRRYPLYIEAHGWRIPSLPMRVAQDLDYNVPQQADMILAWRGKPGAFKHLSYADLYADLQREHRQRPADELKDKIVIIGTAATGLHDMRATPLSSLHPGVEILATAIDNLKHGRQMHGVDAGFPAGIALLLVSALSLAFLRRRHTLKIGAALLGVSVLLFAASYLAVGSEVLLPVLTPVLLAWLAYVAFALNEYLRERKAREQAVQLFSRFVNPHVVQELVAHGGLSRSGESREITVLFSDIRGFTTLSEKRTPEQVVELLNRYFXXXXXXXXXXMRNMQWRPRWKWARCCRSSKRNWARRWTISMSASASIPAPPWWV
;
A
#
# COMPACT_ATOMS: atom_id res chain seq x y z
N ASP A 1 8.51 -10.72 -32.86
CA ASP A 1 9.81 -10.08 -32.94
C ASP A 1 10.83 -10.64 -31.96
N ILE A 2 10.39 -11.13 -30.78
CA ILE A 2 11.23 -11.84 -29.80
C ILE A 2 10.67 -13.27 -29.69
N VAL A 3 11.57 -14.25 -29.72
CA VAL A 3 11.23 -15.67 -29.60
C VAL A 3 12.11 -16.25 -28.50
N ILE A 4 11.52 -16.97 -27.58
CA ILE A 4 12.23 -17.67 -26.50
C ILE A 4 12.37 -19.13 -26.89
N VAL A 5 13.61 -19.59 -26.98
CA VAL A 5 13.94 -21.02 -27.12
C VAL A 5 14.09 -21.54 -25.71
N ASP A 6 13.07 -22.24 -25.27
CA ASP A 6 12.84 -22.53 -23.87
C ASP A 6 13.34 -23.93 -23.50
N ILE A 7 14.25 -23.97 -22.54
CA ILE A 7 14.67 -25.21 -21.87
C ILE A 7 13.60 -25.48 -20.80
N ASP A 8 12.48 -26.02 -21.26
CA ASP A 8 11.33 -26.36 -20.43
C ASP A 8 11.47 -27.75 -19.80
N ASP A 9 10.53 -28.13 -18.95
CA ASP A 9 10.56 -29.45 -18.30
C ASP A 9 10.50 -30.59 -19.32
N ALA A 10 9.79 -30.39 -20.45
CA ALA A 10 9.76 -31.36 -21.54
C ALA A 10 11.12 -31.49 -22.23
N SER A 11 11.81 -30.36 -22.44
CA SER A 11 13.17 -30.35 -23.01
C SER A 11 14.16 -31.09 -22.10
N LEU A 12 14.07 -30.89 -20.78
CA LEU A 12 14.95 -31.58 -19.83
C LEU A 12 14.76 -33.11 -19.92
N ALA A 13 13.50 -33.57 -20.05
CA ALA A 13 13.18 -34.99 -20.15
C ALA A 13 13.61 -35.58 -21.52
N GLN A 14 13.33 -34.90 -22.62
CA GLN A 14 13.62 -35.38 -23.97
C GLN A 14 15.13 -35.45 -24.27
N MET A 15 15.86 -34.42 -23.79
CA MET A 15 17.30 -34.31 -24.06
C MET A 15 18.13 -35.25 -23.16
N GLU A 16 17.55 -35.88 -22.15
CA GLU A 16 18.32 -36.76 -21.25
C GLU A 16 19.02 -37.91 -22.00
N SER A 17 18.34 -38.45 -23.02
CA SER A 17 18.92 -39.54 -23.82
C SER A 17 19.99 -39.07 -24.83
N VAL A 18 19.98 -37.78 -25.19
CA VAL A 18 20.88 -37.19 -26.21
C VAL A 18 22.09 -36.52 -25.54
N ALA A 19 21.82 -35.71 -24.51
CA ALA A 19 22.80 -34.81 -23.87
C ALA A 19 23.12 -35.17 -22.42
N GLY A 20 22.36 -36.11 -21.84
CA GLY A 20 22.45 -36.40 -20.43
C GLY A 20 21.64 -35.39 -19.60
N ARG A 21 21.90 -35.43 -18.29
CA ARG A 21 21.24 -34.49 -17.36
C ARG A 21 21.79 -33.07 -17.49
N TRP A 22 20.92 -32.12 -17.26
CA TRP A 22 21.31 -30.69 -17.21
C TRP A 22 22.36 -30.43 -16.10
N PRO A 23 23.35 -29.58 -16.31
CA PRO A 23 23.65 -28.79 -17.54
C PRO A 23 24.30 -29.62 -18.66
N TRP A 24 23.80 -29.38 -19.89
CA TRP A 24 24.24 -30.12 -21.04
C TRP A 24 25.66 -29.70 -21.51
N PRO A 25 26.40 -30.60 -22.21
CA PRO A 25 27.66 -30.22 -22.82
C PRO A 25 27.51 -29.01 -23.79
N ARG A 26 28.47 -28.11 -23.80
CA ARG A 26 28.39 -26.91 -24.65
C ARG A 26 28.29 -27.25 -26.13
N ALA A 27 28.81 -28.41 -26.56
CA ALA A 27 28.66 -28.89 -27.93
C ALA A 27 27.18 -28.98 -28.36
N ILE A 28 26.27 -29.34 -27.47
CA ILE A 28 24.83 -29.35 -27.75
C ILE A 28 24.30 -27.94 -28.05
N HIS A 29 24.77 -26.95 -27.28
CA HIS A 29 24.42 -25.54 -27.53
C HIS A 29 25.08 -25.05 -28.83
N ALA A 30 26.26 -25.54 -29.20
CA ALA A 30 26.93 -25.22 -30.46
C ALA A 30 26.12 -25.66 -31.68
N GLU A 31 25.60 -26.90 -31.64
CA GLU A 31 24.76 -27.44 -32.71
C GLU A 31 23.46 -26.63 -32.87
N LEU A 32 22.81 -26.33 -31.76
CA LEU A 32 21.59 -25.49 -31.77
C LEU A 32 21.91 -24.08 -32.30
N LEU A 33 23.02 -23.48 -31.82
CA LEU A 33 23.48 -22.15 -32.24
C LEU A 33 23.69 -22.07 -33.75
N GLN A 34 24.36 -23.06 -34.31
CA GLN A 34 24.61 -23.10 -35.76
C GLN A 34 23.29 -23.14 -36.55
N GLY A 35 22.32 -23.96 -36.09
CA GLY A 35 21.02 -24.05 -36.74
C GLY A 35 20.20 -22.77 -36.66
N ILE A 36 20.27 -22.08 -35.50
CA ILE A 36 19.62 -20.79 -35.31
C ILE A 36 20.32 -19.71 -36.16
N ALA A 37 21.64 -19.63 -36.11
CA ALA A 37 22.42 -18.64 -36.83
C ALA A 37 22.21 -18.73 -38.35
N ALA A 38 22.05 -19.94 -38.87
CA ALA A 38 21.77 -20.17 -40.29
C ALA A 38 20.47 -19.51 -40.76
N GLN A 39 19.51 -19.26 -39.84
CA GLN A 39 18.26 -18.55 -40.14
C GLN A 39 18.39 -17.01 -40.07
N GLN A 40 19.59 -16.51 -39.82
CA GLN A 40 19.90 -15.05 -39.81
C GLN A 40 19.01 -14.26 -38.80
N PRO A 41 18.98 -14.65 -37.51
CA PRO A 41 18.30 -13.84 -36.51
C PRO A 41 19.03 -12.49 -36.32
N LYS A 42 18.28 -11.51 -35.81
CA LYS A 42 18.82 -10.18 -35.53
C LYS A 42 19.82 -10.22 -34.36
N ALA A 43 19.49 -11.02 -33.34
CA ALA A 43 20.36 -11.28 -32.19
C ALA A 43 20.04 -12.65 -31.60
N ILE A 44 21.05 -13.28 -31.02
CA ILE A 44 20.93 -14.51 -30.25
C ILE A 44 21.45 -14.18 -28.85
N VAL A 45 20.58 -14.33 -27.84
CA VAL A 45 20.86 -13.96 -26.44
C VAL A 45 20.79 -15.22 -25.60
N PHE A 46 21.87 -15.59 -24.97
CA PHE A 46 21.86 -16.69 -24.01
C PHE A 46 21.49 -16.15 -22.63
N ASP A 47 20.53 -16.78 -22.00
CA ASP A 47 20.21 -16.59 -20.56
C ASP A 47 20.67 -17.83 -19.80
N ILE A 48 21.90 -18.23 -20.09
CA ILE A 48 22.58 -19.39 -19.50
C ILE A 48 24.01 -18.95 -19.13
N LEU A 49 24.37 -19.11 -17.87
CA LEU A 49 25.70 -18.77 -17.38
C LEU A 49 26.73 -19.81 -17.82
N PHE A 50 27.72 -19.37 -18.58
CA PHE A 50 28.87 -20.18 -18.99
C PHE A 50 30.10 -19.81 -18.14
N SER A 51 29.92 -19.72 -16.83
CA SER A 51 30.87 -19.16 -15.87
C SER A 51 32.08 -20.05 -15.59
N GLU A 52 32.03 -21.33 -15.97
CA GLU A 52 33.11 -22.28 -15.72
C GLU A 52 33.43 -23.06 -16.99
N ARG A 53 34.70 -23.35 -17.18
CA ARG A 53 35.14 -24.26 -18.24
C ARG A 53 34.78 -25.70 -17.87
N ASP A 54 34.49 -26.51 -18.89
CA ASP A 54 34.19 -27.93 -18.67
C ASP A 54 35.52 -28.72 -18.57
N GLU A 55 35.99 -28.92 -17.38
CA GLU A 55 37.24 -29.63 -17.12
C GLU A 55 37.21 -31.09 -17.58
N TYR A 56 36.04 -31.68 -17.66
CA TYR A 56 35.87 -33.11 -18.04
C TYR A 56 35.67 -33.25 -19.56
N ARG A 57 35.20 -32.22 -20.23
CA ARG A 57 34.89 -32.23 -21.66
C ARG A 57 35.40 -30.93 -22.33
N PRO A 58 36.69 -30.65 -22.26
CA PRO A 58 37.23 -29.39 -22.81
C PRO A 58 36.98 -29.25 -24.31
N ASP A 59 36.89 -30.37 -25.06
CA ASP A 59 36.54 -30.37 -26.48
C ASP A 59 35.16 -29.77 -26.71
N SER A 60 34.24 -29.93 -25.77
CA SER A 60 32.89 -29.39 -25.84
C SER A 60 32.92 -27.85 -25.82
N ASP A 61 33.75 -27.27 -24.97
CA ASP A 61 33.97 -25.80 -24.96
C ASP A 61 34.63 -25.33 -26.26
N ALA A 62 35.60 -26.09 -26.76
CA ALA A 62 36.27 -25.76 -28.01
C ALA A 62 35.29 -25.74 -29.21
N VAL A 63 34.42 -26.74 -29.30
CA VAL A 63 33.36 -26.81 -30.35
C VAL A 63 32.44 -25.61 -30.24
N PHE A 64 32.04 -25.24 -29.03
CA PHE A 64 31.17 -24.09 -28.84
C PHE A 64 31.86 -22.79 -29.26
N ASN A 65 33.11 -22.57 -28.89
CA ASN A 65 33.89 -21.39 -29.29
C ASN A 65 34.07 -21.34 -30.80
N GLN A 66 34.28 -22.51 -31.44
CA GLN A 66 34.38 -22.60 -32.91
C GLN A 66 33.04 -22.19 -33.55
N SER A 67 31.90 -22.58 -32.99
CA SER A 67 30.59 -22.21 -33.54
C SER A 67 30.28 -20.71 -33.45
N LEU A 68 31.01 -19.97 -32.62
CA LEU A 68 30.87 -18.51 -32.48
C LEU A 68 31.70 -17.74 -33.54
N GLN A 69 32.61 -18.40 -34.23
CA GLN A 69 33.44 -17.73 -35.20
C GLN A 69 32.60 -17.13 -36.35
N GLY A 70 32.85 -15.86 -36.63
CA GLY A 70 32.13 -15.12 -37.67
C GLY A 70 30.77 -14.59 -37.24
N LEU A 71 30.30 -14.92 -36.01
CA LEU A 71 29.04 -14.41 -35.49
C LEU A 71 29.27 -13.16 -34.66
N GLY A 72 28.63 -12.06 -35.05
CA GLY A 72 28.74 -10.77 -34.37
C GLY A 72 27.51 -10.38 -33.59
N ASN A 73 26.55 -11.30 -33.45
CA ASN A 73 25.23 -11.00 -32.88
C ASN A 73 24.82 -11.98 -31.77
N VAL A 74 25.83 -12.60 -31.10
CA VAL A 74 25.56 -13.54 -29.99
C VAL A 74 25.97 -12.88 -28.67
N TYR A 75 25.09 -12.91 -27.70
CA TYR A 75 25.23 -12.20 -26.43
C TYR A 75 25.15 -13.18 -25.24
N PHE A 76 25.93 -12.91 -24.20
CA PHE A 76 26.08 -13.77 -23.05
C PHE A 76 25.85 -13.02 -21.75
N PRO A 77 25.27 -13.68 -20.72
CA PRO A 77 25.14 -13.08 -19.42
C PRO A 77 26.46 -13.05 -18.66
N MET A 78 26.60 -12.06 -17.80
CA MET A 78 27.61 -12.06 -16.72
C MET A 78 26.92 -11.59 -15.43
N VAL A 79 27.54 -11.84 -14.29
CA VAL A 79 26.99 -11.48 -12.99
C VAL A 79 27.93 -10.53 -12.28
N ARG A 80 27.38 -9.41 -11.79
CA ARG A 80 28.06 -8.53 -10.84
C ARG A 80 28.01 -9.18 -9.48
N ARG A 81 29.17 -9.49 -8.90
CA ARG A 81 29.27 -10.08 -7.56
C ARG A 81 29.14 -8.99 -6.50
N ASP A 82 29.11 -9.40 -5.24
CA ASP A 82 29.01 -8.47 -4.11
C ASP A 82 30.14 -7.42 -4.18
N PRO A 83 29.84 -6.12 -4.09
CA PRO A 83 30.87 -5.08 -4.07
C PRO A 83 31.94 -5.26 -3.00
N ALA A 84 31.64 -5.95 -1.88
CA ALA A 84 32.63 -6.27 -0.85
C ALA A 84 33.78 -7.14 -1.39
N MET A 85 33.56 -7.83 -2.51
CA MET A 85 34.57 -8.68 -3.16
C MET A 85 35.42 -7.93 -4.19
N ASP A 86 35.21 -6.62 -4.39
CA ASP A 86 35.89 -5.86 -5.43
C ASP A 86 37.43 -5.88 -5.26
N ALA A 87 37.92 -5.88 -4.03
CA ALA A 87 39.36 -5.95 -3.77
C ALA A 87 40.02 -7.21 -4.39
N GLU A 88 39.26 -8.29 -4.54
CA GLU A 88 39.70 -9.56 -5.14
C GLU A 88 39.35 -9.65 -6.63
N GLY A 89 38.66 -8.64 -7.15
CA GLY A 89 38.19 -8.61 -8.53
C GLY A 89 39.27 -8.31 -9.55
N ALA A 90 38.89 -8.25 -10.83
CA ALA A 90 39.79 -7.93 -11.93
C ALA A 90 39.97 -6.41 -12.04
N PRO A 91 41.18 -5.94 -12.40
CA PRO A 91 41.40 -4.52 -12.64
C PRO A 91 40.48 -4.01 -13.75
N VAL A 92 39.88 -2.83 -13.52
CA VAL A 92 38.98 -2.21 -14.48
C VAL A 92 39.63 -2.05 -15.86
N THR A 93 40.88 -1.62 -15.89
CA THR A 93 41.64 -1.42 -17.13
C THR A 93 41.67 -2.66 -18.01
N ASP A 94 41.71 -3.83 -17.39
CA ASP A 94 41.85 -5.10 -18.12
C ASP A 94 40.49 -5.56 -18.69
N ILE A 95 39.42 -5.33 -17.91
CA ILE A 95 38.09 -5.84 -18.27
C ILE A 95 37.22 -4.84 -19.04
N ALA A 96 37.48 -3.53 -18.92
CA ALA A 96 36.67 -2.50 -19.57
C ALA A 96 36.42 -2.73 -21.05
N PRO A 97 37.49 -2.98 -21.88
CA PRO A 97 37.27 -3.21 -23.30
C PRO A 97 36.58 -4.53 -23.63
N LEU A 98 36.71 -5.52 -22.71
CA LEU A 98 36.14 -6.86 -22.93
C LEU A 98 34.63 -6.92 -22.60
N VAL A 99 34.22 -6.23 -21.53
CA VAL A 99 32.84 -6.34 -21.04
C VAL A 99 32.01 -5.09 -21.34
N GLY A 100 32.55 -4.14 -22.08
CA GLY A 100 31.83 -2.95 -22.51
C GLY A 100 31.53 -1.97 -21.37
N LEU A 101 32.46 -1.82 -20.42
CA LEU A 101 32.33 -0.82 -19.37
C LEU A 101 32.33 0.57 -19.97
N GLN A 102 31.44 1.42 -19.50
CA GLN A 102 31.35 2.82 -19.93
C GLN A 102 31.92 3.71 -18.83
N ARG A 103 32.76 4.66 -19.22
CA ARG A 103 33.36 5.61 -18.30
C ARG A 103 32.32 6.64 -17.89
N GLY A 104 32.06 6.71 -16.61
CA GLY A 104 31.19 7.72 -16.01
C GLY A 104 31.98 8.82 -15.32
N GLU A 105 31.31 9.71 -14.64
CA GLU A 105 31.92 10.80 -13.89
C GLU A 105 32.68 10.24 -12.69
N GLY A 106 33.95 10.65 -12.55
CA GLY A 106 34.78 10.21 -11.42
C GLY A 106 35.28 8.76 -11.56
N ALA A 107 35.34 8.21 -12.78
CA ALA A 107 35.81 6.85 -13.02
C ALA A 107 37.22 6.61 -12.50
N ASP A 108 37.37 5.66 -11.58
CA ASP A 108 38.66 5.27 -11.01
C ASP A 108 39.28 4.17 -11.84
N GLU A 109 40.42 4.48 -12.48
CA GLU A 109 41.15 3.54 -13.31
C GLU A 109 41.93 2.48 -12.55
N GLN A 110 42.12 2.70 -11.23
CA GLN A 110 42.82 1.75 -10.37
C GLN A 110 41.85 0.80 -9.67
N ALA A 111 40.55 1.01 -9.87
CA ALA A 111 39.53 0.17 -9.24
C ALA A 111 39.61 -1.27 -9.78
N LYS A 112 39.12 -2.17 -8.95
CA LYS A 112 38.88 -3.56 -9.34
C LYS A 112 37.37 -3.83 -9.27
N LEU A 113 36.89 -4.76 -10.05
CA LEU A 113 35.47 -5.14 -10.07
C LEU A 113 35.32 -6.65 -9.98
N ALA A 114 34.53 -7.09 -9.03
CA ALA A 114 34.17 -8.51 -8.87
C ALA A 114 33.01 -8.84 -9.81
N ILE A 115 33.33 -9.37 -10.97
CA ILE A 115 32.35 -9.85 -11.96
C ILE A 115 32.59 -11.32 -12.24
N LEU A 116 31.55 -12.01 -12.68
CA LEU A 116 31.62 -13.40 -13.11
C LEU A 116 31.27 -13.44 -14.60
N PRO A 117 32.29 -13.38 -15.49
CA PRO A 117 32.06 -13.44 -16.92
C PRO A 117 31.89 -14.88 -17.41
N PRO A 118 31.51 -15.11 -18.68
CA PRO A 118 31.38 -16.45 -19.22
C PRO A 118 32.75 -17.06 -19.56
N LEU A 119 33.44 -17.61 -18.58
CA LEU A 119 34.82 -18.12 -18.70
C LEU A 119 34.96 -19.29 -19.70
N ALA A 120 33.87 -20.00 -20.00
CA ALA A 120 33.87 -21.05 -21.04
C ALA A 120 33.97 -20.48 -22.46
N ILE A 121 33.72 -19.18 -22.62
CA ILE A 121 33.72 -18.46 -23.90
C ILE A 121 35.02 -17.66 -24.03
N ASP A 122 35.67 -17.74 -25.17
CA ASP A 122 36.86 -16.94 -25.44
C ASP A 122 36.51 -15.44 -25.35
N PRO A 123 37.37 -14.64 -24.71
CA PRO A 123 37.12 -13.19 -24.61
C PRO A 123 36.91 -12.47 -25.95
N ALA A 124 37.43 -13.01 -27.03
CA ALA A 124 37.23 -12.47 -28.38
C ALA A 124 35.76 -12.48 -28.83
N HIS A 125 34.96 -13.35 -28.22
CA HIS A 125 33.51 -13.48 -28.50
C HIS A 125 32.63 -12.84 -27.45
N TRP A 126 33.22 -12.16 -26.47
CA TRP A 126 32.43 -11.56 -25.35
C TRP A 126 31.62 -10.37 -25.82
N ARG A 127 30.33 -10.57 -26.01
CA ARG A 127 29.29 -9.53 -26.00
C ARG A 127 28.45 -9.77 -24.76
N VAL A 128 28.89 -9.19 -23.67
CA VAL A 128 28.34 -9.52 -22.35
C VAL A 128 27.58 -8.36 -21.72
N GLY A 129 26.64 -8.71 -20.86
CA GLY A 129 25.94 -7.75 -20.00
C GLY A 129 25.48 -8.43 -18.72
N ILE A 130 25.31 -7.63 -17.66
CA ILE A 130 24.88 -8.17 -16.37
C ILE A 130 23.41 -8.57 -16.42
N ILE A 131 23.10 -9.65 -15.69
CA ILE A 131 21.72 -10.15 -15.55
C ILE A 131 21.22 -10.02 -14.10
N ASN A 132 21.94 -9.27 -13.27
CA ASN A 132 21.52 -9.03 -11.90
C ASN A 132 20.14 -8.37 -11.89
N PHE A 133 19.16 -9.04 -11.32
CA PHE A 133 17.79 -8.56 -11.15
C PHE A 133 17.47 -8.55 -9.66
N THR A 134 16.96 -7.44 -9.17
CA THR A 134 16.64 -7.28 -7.76
C THR A 134 15.18 -6.86 -7.64
N GLU A 135 14.52 -7.45 -6.67
CA GLU A 135 13.15 -7.09 -6.30
C GLU A 135 13.15 -5.81 -5.45
N ASP A 136 12.05 -5.08 -5.49
CA ASP A 136 11.80 -3.95 -4.58
C ASP A 136 11.72 -4.46 -3.12
N ALA A 137 11.68 -3.56 -2.16
CA ALA A 137 11.66 -3.89 -0.72
C ALA A 137 10.48 -4.79 -0.30
N ASP A 138 9.44 -4.86 -1.12
CA ASP A 138 8.28 -5.74 -0.87
C ASP A 138 8.41 -7.13 -1.53
N GLY A 139 9.56 -7.43 -2.11
CA GLY A 139 9.83 -8.71 -2.77
C GLY A 139 9.25 -8.83 -4.18
N ILE A 140 8.77 -7.73 -4.77
CA ILE A 140 8.19 -7.74 -6.13
C ILE A 140 9.14 -7.05 -7.10
N GLY A 141 9.53 -7.73 -8.15
CA GLY A 141 10.40 -7.20 -9.18
C GLY A 141 9.63 -6.34 -10.19
N ARG A 142 9.86 -5.02 -10.17
CA ARG A 142 9.22 -4.08 -11.09
C ARG A 142 10.20 -3.38 -11.99
N ARG A 143 11.48 -3.33 -11.59
CA ARG A 143 12.51 -2.56 -12.24
C ARG A 143 13.57 -3.48 -12.82
N TYR A 144 14.11 -3.10 -13.97
CA TYR A 144 15.27 -3.78 -14.56
C TYR A 144 16.43 -2.78 -14.58
N PRO A 145 17.60 -3.15 -14.02
CA PRO A 145 18.75 -2.25 -14.10
C PRO A 145 19.24 -2.16 -15.55
N LEU A 146 19.46 -0.96 -16.02
CA LEU A 146 20.05 -0.72 -17.33
C LEU A 146 21.58 -0.69 -17.21
N TYR A 147 22.06 -0.10 -16.11
CA TYR A 147 23.47 -0.06 -15.73
C TYR A 147 23.61 -0.32 -14.25
N ILE A 148 24.70 -0.93 -13.85
CA ILE A 148 25.17 -0.90 -12.47
C ILE A 148 26.38 0.04 -12.42
N GLU A 149 26.34 1.02 -11.51
CA GLU A 149 27.46 1.94 -11.31
C GLU A 149 28.38 1.38 -10.21
N ALA A 150 29.69 1.38 -10.50
CA ALA A 150 30.72 0.95 -9.55
C ALA A 150 32.00 1.73 -9.81
N HIS A 151 32.51 2.40 -8.79
CA HIS A 151 33.79 3.18 -8.86
C HIS A 151 33.79 4.18 -10.03
N GLY A 152 32.64 4.77 -10.36
CA GLY A 152 32.51 5.74 -11.45
C GLY A 152 32.41 5.09 -12.84
N TRP A 153 32.37 3.77 -12.93
CA TRP A 153 32.15 3.03 -14.18
C TRP A 153 30.71 2.53 -14.25
N ARG A 154 30.17 2.48 -15.46
CA ARG A 154 28.84 1.94 -15.75
C ARG A 154 28.97 0.60 -16.43
N ILE A 155 28.37 -0.42 -15.81
CA ILE A 155 28.37 -1.79 -16.32
C ILE A 155 27.02 -2.03 -16.98
N PRO A 156 26.93 -2.20 -18.31
CA PRO A 156 25.64 -2.36 -18.97
C PRO A 156 25.00 -3.71 -18.63
N SER A 157 23.68 -3.72 -18.50
CA SER A 157 22.92 -4.96 -18.40
C SER A 157 22.87 -5.65 -19.76
N LEU A 158 22.51 -6.94 -19.76
CA LEU A 158 22.42 -7.72 -21.00
C LEU A 158 21.37 -7.10 -21.97
N PRO A 159 20.14 -6.70 -21.53
CA PRO A 159 19.23 -5.99 -22.42
C PRO A 159 19.82 -4.69 -22.97
N MET A 160 20.52 -3.93 -22.12
CA MET A 160 21.12 -2.66 -22.53
C MET A 160 22.23 -2.89 -23.60
N ARG A 161 23.03 -3.93 -23.39
CA ARG A 161 24.09 -4.28 -24.36
C ARG A 161 23.48 -4.65 -25.71
N VAL A 162 22.44 -5.49 -25.73
CA VAL A 162 21.73 -5.86 -26.96
C VAL A 162 21.14 -4.61 -27.64
N ALA A 163 20.50 -3.73 -26.85
CA ALA A 163 19.86 -2.53 -27.37
C ALA A 163 20.87 -1.55 -27.99
N GLN A 164 22.02 -1.38 -27.34
CA GLN A 164 23.12 -0.52 -27.86
C GLN A 164 23.70 -1.05 -29.17
N ASP A 165 24.00 -2.34 -29.22
CA ASP A 165 24.60 -2.97 -30.41
C ASP A 165 23.61 -3.01 -31.60
N LEU A 166 22.28 -2.96 -31.31
CA LEU A 166 21.24 -2.91 -32.35
C LEU A 166 20.77 -1.47 -32.66
N ASP A 167 21.45 -0.46 -32.11
CA ASP A 167 21.18 0.97 -32.31
C ASP A 167 19.75 1.38 -31.92
N TYR A 168 19.22 0.78 -30.86
CA TYR A 168 17.95 1.23 -30.31
C TYR A 168 18.12 2.51 -29.48
N ASN A 169 17.09 3.34 -29.45
CA ASN A 169 17.12 4.57 -28.66
C ASN A 169 16.98 4.22 -27.15
N VAL A 170 18.13 4.19 -26.47
CA VAL A 170 18.20 3.73 -25.07
C VAL A 170 18.11 4.88 -24.07
N PRO A 171 17.38 4.67 -22.95
CA PRO A 171 17.33 5.69 -21.91
C PRO A 171 18.66 5.83 -21.18
N GLN A 172 18.91 7.02 -20.62
CA GLN A 172 20.16 7.32 -19.91
C GLN A 172 20.09 7.02 -18.41
N GLN A 173 18.92 6.68 -17.90
CA GLN A 173 18.70 6.37 -16.49
C GLN A 173 19.31 5.02 -16.08
N ALA A 174 19.57 4.85 -14.79
CA ALA A 174 20.20 3.64 -14.25
C ALA A 174 19.29 2.40 -14.33
N ASP A 175 17.99 2.59 -14.21
CA ASP A 175 17.02 1.49 -14.27
C ASP A 175 15.75 1.93 -15.03
N MET A 176 14.94 0.96 -15.42
CA MET A 176 13.61 1.24 -15.99
C MET A 176 12.54 0.42 -15.29
N ILE A 177 11.36 0.98 -15.13
CA ILE A 177 10.19 0.24 -14.64
C ILE A 177 9.62 -0.50 -15.84
N LEU A 178 9.53 -1.82 -15.73
CA LEU A 178 9.11 -2.67 -16.85
C LEU A 178 7.65 -2.41 -17.23
N ALA A 179 7.41 -2.20 -18.53
CA ALA A 179 6.09 -2.18 -19.14
C ALA A 179 5.78 -3.61 -19.62
N TRP A 180 5.10 -4.36 -18.78
CA TRP A 180 4.86 -5.79 -18.99
C TRP A 180 3.94 -6.02 -20.19
N ARG A 181 4.29 -6.99 -21.03
CA ARG A 181 3.48 -7.39 -22.18
C ARG A 181 2.27 -8.22 -21.77
N GLY A 182 2.42 -9.00 -20.71
CA GLY A 182 1.37 -9.87 -20.18
C GLY A 182 1.89 -10.81 -19.11
N LYS A 183 1.05 -11.74 -18.71
CA LYS A 183 1.42 -12.82 -17.78
C LYS A 183 2.45 -13.74 -18.45
N PRO A 184 3.11 -14.63 -17.68
CA PRO A 184 4.01 -15.63 -18.26
C PRO A 184 3.38 -16.34 -19.47
N GLY A 185 4.15 -16.49 -20.54
CA GLY A 185 3.69 -17.00 -21.83
C GLY A 185 3.28 -15.91 -22.82
N ALA A 186 3.56 -14.63 -22.55
CA ALA A 186 3.21 -13.53 -23.45
C ALA A 186 4.11 -13.47 -24.70
N PHE A 187 5.29 -14.08 -24.65
CA PHE A 187 6.19 -14.20 -25.80
C PHE A 187 5.97 -15.54 -26.50
N LYS A 188 6.45 -15.64 -27.76
CA LYS A 188 6.43 -16.92 -28.46
C LYS A 188 7.52 -17.82 -27.89
N HIS A 189 7.15 -18.98 -27.39
CA HIS A 189 8.08 -20.00 -26.90
C HIS A 189 8.22 -21.12 -27.92
N LEU A 190 9.44 -21.59 -28.11
CA LEU A 190 9.78 -22.79 -28.86
C LEU A 190 10.53 -23.71 -27.90
N SER A 191 10.09 -24.95 -27.79
CA SER A 191 10.81 -25.94 -27.00
C SER A 191 12.22 -26.15 -27.56
N TYR A 192 13.23 -26.08 -26.68
CA TYR A 192 14.63 -26.33 -27.04
C TYR A 192 14.79 -27.71 -27.68
N ALA A 193 14.21 -28.75 -27.07
CA ALA A 193 14.32 -30.13 -27.56
C ALA A 193 13.66 -30.29 -28.93
N ASP A 194 12.48 -29.70 -29.14
CA ASP A 194 11.77 -29.78 -30.43
C ASP A 194 12.56 -29.09 -31.54
N LEU A 195 13.11 -27.91 -31.22
CA LEU A 195 13.93 -27.18 -32.20
C LEU A 195 15.21 -27.96 -32.51
N TYR A 196 15.90 -28.46 -31.47
CA TYR A 196 17.10 -29.27 -31.61
C TYR A 196 16.82 -30.50 -32.47
N ALA A 197 15.76 -31.26 -32.16
CA ALA A 197 15.37 -32.46 -32.89
C ALA A 197 15.07 -32.16 -34.38
N ASP A 198 14.40 -31.02 -34.64
CA ASP A 198 14.11 -30.61 -36.04
C ASP A 198 15.37 -30.26 -36.82
N LEU A 199 16.35 -29.62 -36.15
CA LEU A 199 17.63 -29.27 -36.76
C LEU A 199 18.45 -30.51 -37.14
N GLN A 200 18.26 -31.63 -36.47
CA GLN A 200 18.93 -32.89 -36.71
C GLN A 200 18.27 -33.72 -37.85
N ARG A 201 17.04 -33.32 -38.28
CA ARG A 201 16.36 -34.05 -39.35
C ARG A 201 16.93 -33.77 -40.70
N GLU A 202 16.96 -34.80 -41.54
CA GLU A 202 17.33 -34.70 -42.96
C GLU A 202 16.38 -33.75 -43.71
N HIS A 203 15.08 -33.86 -43.41
CA HIS A 203 14.04 -32.94 -43.89
C HIS A 203 13.39 -32.23 -42.74
N ARG A 204 13.76 -30.98 -42.52
CA ARG A 204 13.22 -30.15 -41.48
C ARG A 204 11.72 -29.93 -41.70
N GLN A 205 10.94 -29.95 -40.60
CA GLN A 205 9.53 -29.71 -40.62
C GLN A 205 9.16 -28.27 -40.32
N ARG A 206 10.05 -27.57 -39.63
CA ARG A 206 9.83 -26.16 -39.25
C ARG A 206 10.27 -25.22 -40.43
N PRO A 207 9.60 -24.05 -40.55
CA PRO A 207 10.01 -23.08 -41.57
C PRO A 207 11.50 -22.69 -41.45
N ALA A 208 12.18 -22.62 -42.56
CA ALA A 208 13.61 -22.30 -42.61
C ALA A 208 13.91 -20.84 -42.20
N ASP A 209 12.89 -19.99 -42.21
CA ASP A 209 12.99 -18.57 -41.88
C ASP A 209 12.22 -18.18 -40.61
N GLU A 210 11.85 -19.18 -39.77
CA GLU A 210 11.05 -18.93 -38.57
C GLU A 210 11.71 -17.93 -37.63
N LEU A 211 13.02 -17.93 -37.52
CA LEU A 211 13.82 -17.07 -36.64
C LEU A 211 14.44 -15.89 -37.34
N LYS A 212 14.20 -15.74 -38.62
CA LYS A 212 14.80 -14.65 -39.43
C LYS A 212 14.38 -13.28 -38.87
N ASP A 213 15.36 -12.41 -38.73
CA ASP A 213 15.21 -11.03 -38.23
C ASP A 213 14.57 -10.94 -36.82
N LYS A 214 14.52 -12.06 -36.07
CA LYS A 214 14.03 -12.10 -34.72
C LYS A 214 15.16 -11.93 -33.71
N ILE A 215 14.84 -11.48 -32.50
CA ILE A 215 15.73 -11.61 -31.35
C ILE A 215 15.38 -12.97 -30.72
N VAL A 216 16.32 -13.85 -30.66
CA VAL A 216 16.16 -15.21 -30.16
C VAL A 216 16.80 -15.28 -28.76
N ILE A 217 16.05 -15.59 -27.74
CA ILE A 217 16.58 -15.71 -26.38
C ILE A 217 16.56 -17.21 -26.02
N ILE A 218 17.71 -17.74 -25.65
CA ILE A 218 17.86 -19.15 -25.25
C ILE A 218 18.01 -19.16 -23.72
N GLY A 219 17.03 -19.70 -23.03
CA GLY A 219 17.04 -19.70 -21.57
C GLY A 219 16.06 -20.73 -21.01
N THR A 220 15.86 -20.69 -19.72
CA THR A 220 15.03 -21.69 -19.07
C THR A 220 13.80 -21.09 -18.40
N ALA A 221 12.64 -21.73 -18.65
CA ALA A 221 11.44 -21.55 -17.84
C ALA A 221 11.07 -22.83 -17.08
N ALA A 222 11.97 -23.83 -17.06
CA ALA A 222 11.73 -25.07 -16.32
C ALA A 222 11.61 -24.80 -14.82
N THR A 223 10.56 -25.33 -14.23
CA THR A 223 10.27 -25.12 -12.80
C THR A 223 11.37 -25.67 -11.87
N GLY A 224 12.03 -26.71 -12.30
CA GLY A 224 13.11 -27.35 -11.54
C GLY A 224 14.43 -26.56 -11.48
N LEU A 225 14.59 -25.51 -12.30
CA LEU A 225 15.85 -24.75 -12.35
C LEU A 225 15.79 -23.46 -11.54
N HIS A 226 14.65 -23.20 -10.86
CA HIS A 226 14.49 -22.16 -9.84
C HIS A 226 14.75 -20.70 -10.27
N ASP A 227 14.70 -20.39 -11.56
CA ASP A 227 14.80 -19.01 -12.01
C ASP A 227 13.43 -18.37 -12.17
N MET A 228 12.70 -18.35 -11.06
CA MET A 228 11.36 -17.77 -10.97
C MET A 228 11.36 -16.59 -10.03
N ARG A 229 10.76 -15.47 -10.45
CA ARG A 229 10.73 -14.22 -9.70
C ARG A 229 9.29 -13.76 -9.49
N ALA A 230 9.02 -13.11 -8.35
CA ALA A 230 7.75 -12.46 -8.12
C ALA A 230 7.71 -11.11 -8.87
N THR A 231 6.66 -10.92 -9.67
CA THR A 231 6.44 -9.68 -10.44
C THR A 231 5.01 -9.20 -10.21
N PRO A 232 4.65 -7.98 -10.63
CA PRO A 232 3.27 -7.51 -10.50
C PRO A 232 2.22 -8.40 -11.18
N LEU A 233 2.62 -9.25 -12.12
CA LEU A 233 1.70 -10.09 -12.90
C LEU A 233 1.66 -11.54 -12.45
N SER A 234 2.69 -12.01 -11.74
CA SER A 234 2.79 -13.41 -11.34
C SER A 234 3.77 -13.57 -10.18
N SER A 235 3.44 -14.45 -9.24
CA SER A 235 4.36 -14.83 -8.16
C SER A 235 5.48 -15.75 -8.67
N LEU A 236 5.30 -16.36 -9.84
CA LEU A 236 6.27 -17.26 -10.48
C LEU A 236 6.44 -16.83 -11.95
N HIS A 237 7.24 -15.81 -12.18
CA HIS A 237 7.54 -15.29 -13.52
C HIS A 237 8.92 -15.77 -13.93
N PRO A 238 9.08 -16.48 -15.07
CA PRO A 238 10.39 -16.96 -15.48
C PRO A 238 11.38 -15.81 -15.77
N GLY A 239 12.62 -15.94 -15.29
CA GLY A 239 13.66 -14.93 -15.50
C GLY A 239 13.87 -14.61 -16.99
N VAL A 240 13.83 -15.63 -17.85
CA VAL A 240 13.98 -15.45 -19.31
C VAL A 240 12.90 -14.54 -19.90
N GLU A 241 11.67 -14.57 -19.36
CA GLU A 241 10.60 -13.68 -19.82
C GLU A 241 10.77 -12.25 -19.27
N ILE A 242 11.37 -12.12 -18.08
CA ILE A 242 11.73 -10.79 -17.55
C ILE A 242 12.81 -10.16 -18.45
N LEU A 243 13.83 -10.94 -18.83
CA LEU A 243 14.86 -10.53 -19.75
C LEU A 243 14.25 -10.14 -21.11
N ALA A 244 13.35 -10.97 -21.63
CA ALA A 244 12.64 -10.70 -22.90
C ALA A 244 11.83 -9.41 -22.81
N THR A 245 11.15 -9.17 -21.68
CA THR A 245 10.38 -7.94 -21.46
C THR A 245 11.30 -6.71 -21.46
N ALA A 246 12.47 -6.81 -20.82
CA ALA A 246 13.44 -5.70 -20.78
C ALA A 246 13.94 -5.37 -22.18
N ILE A 247 14.28 -6.38 -22.98
CA ILE A 247 14.71 -6.19 -24.38
C ILE A 247 13.58 -5.60 -25.23
N ASP A 248 12.35 -6.11 -25.07
CA ASP A 248 11.17 -5.62 -25.80
C ASP A 248 10.90 -4.14 -25.48
N ASN A 249 11.04 -3.78 -24.20
CA ASN A 249 10.84 -2.40 -23.75
C ASN A 249 11.88 -1.47 -24.40
N LEU A 250 13.15 -1.84 -24.38
CA LEU A 250 14.22 -1.04 -25.01
C LEU A 250 14.04 -0.94 -26.53
N LYS A 251 13.64 -2.05 -27.16
CA LYS A 251 13.41 -2.09 -28.62
C LYS A 251 12.29 -1.13 -29.05
N HIS A 252 11.22 -1.01 -28.27
CA HIS A 252 10.05 -0.21 -28.62
C HIS A 252 10.01 1.15 -27.92
N GLY A 253 11.01 1.48 -27.11
CA GLY A 253 11.06 2.72 -26.33
C GLY A 253 9.96 2.78 -25.27
N ARG A 254 9.55 1.64 -24.74
CA ARG A 254 8.46 1.53 -23.77
C ARG A 254 9.00 1.35 -22.37
N GLN A 255 8.42 2.05 -21.44
CA GLN A 255 8.69 1.84 -20.01
C GLN A 255 7.58 2.50 -19.20
N MET A 256 7.32 1.98 -18.01
CA MET A 256 6.39 2.65 -17.11
C MET A 256 7.09 3.86 -16.49
N HIS A 257 6.41 5.00 -16.49
CA HIS A 257 6.92 6.25 -15.93
C HIS A 257 6.26 6.52 -14.58
N GLY A 258 7.05 6.54 -13.52
CA GLY A 258 6.58 6.98 -12.19
C GLY A 258 6.48 8.50 -12.16
N VAL A 259 5.44 9.02 -11.51
CA VAL A 259 5.35 10.46 -11.26
C VAL A 259 6.23 10.84 -10.07
N ASP A 260 6.68 12.08 -10.05
CA ASP A 260 7.46 12.63 -8.94
C ASP A 260 6.72 12.50 -7.60
N ALA A 261 7.46 12.25 -6.51
CA ALA A 261 6.89 12.06 -5.16
C ALA A 261 6.10 13.29 -4.67
N GLY A 262 6.37 14.46 -5.20
CA GLY A 262 5.59 15.68 -4.90
C GLY A 262 4.15 15.59 -5.39
N PHE A 263 3.86 14.83 -6.44
CA PHE A 263 2.54 14.72 -7.03
C PHE A 263 1.53 14.03 -6.07
N PRO A 264 1.77 12.81 -5.58
CA PRO A 264 0.85 12.22 -4.60
C PRO A 264 0.78 13.00 -3.29
N ALA A 265 1.87 13.64 -2.85
CA ALA A 265 1.87 14.50 -1.66
C ALA A 265 0.96 15.72 -1.88
N GLY A 266 1.00 16.33 -3.05
CA GLY A 266 0.12 17.43 -3.44
C GLY A 266 -1.36 17.03 -3.42
N ILE A 267 -1.69 15.85 -3.97
CA ILE A 267 -3.06 15.32 -3.93
C ILE A 267 -3.52 15.10 -2.48
N ALA A 268 -2.65 14.52 -1.63
CA ALA A 268 -2.97 14.29 -0.22
C ALA A 268 -3.27 15.60 0.50
N LEU A 269 -2.40 16.59 0.32
CA LEU A 269 -2.57 17.93 0.92
C LEU A 269 -3.87 18.58 0.47
N LEU A 270 -4.15 18.52 -0.83
CA LEU A 270 -5.38 19.09 -1.40
C LEU A 270 -6.63 18.43 -0.81
N LEU A 271 -6.65 17.09 -0.75
CA LEU A 271 -7.79 16.33 -0.22
C LEU A 271 -8.01 16.64 1.26
N VAL A 272 -6.96 16.64 2.07
CA VAL A 272 -7.06 16.91 3.51
C VAL A 272 -7.49 18.36 3.76
N SER A 273 -6.97 19.31 2.96
CA SER A 273 -7.36 20.73 3.06
C SER A 273 -8.82 20.92 2.69
N ALA A 274 -9.29 20.27 1.61
CA ALA A 274 -10.69 20.33 1.18
C ALA A 274 -11.62 19.74 2.26
N LEU A 275 -11.23 18.61 2.87
CA LEU A 275 -11.97 17.98 3.97
C LEU A 275 -12.03 18.93 5.18
N SER A 276 -10.90 19.50 5.57
CA SER A 276 -10.83 20.46 6.68
C SER A 276 -11.79 21.63 6.46
N LEU A 277 -11.77 22.20 5.26
CA LEU A 277 -12.66 23.31 4.90
C LEU A 277 -14.13 22.89 4.92
N ALA A 278 -14.45 21.68 4.42
CA ALA A 278 -15.82 21.15 4.42
C ALA A 278 -16.37 20.98 5.85
N PHE A 279 -15.55 20.47 6.77
CA PHE A 279 -15.91 20.32 8.19
C PHE A 279 -16.00 21.69 8.89
N LEU A 280 -15.10 22.63 8.58
CA LEU A 280 -15.17 24.00 9.11
C LEU A 280 -16.47 24.71 8.66
N ARG A 281 -16.93 24.45 7.45
CA ARG A 281 -18.20 24.99 6.92
C ARG A 281 -19.43 24.22 7.40
N ARG A 282 -19.26 23.31 8.35
CA ARG A 282 -20.33 22.50 9.00
C ARG A 282 -21.25 21.80 7.99
N ARG A 283 -20.67 21.28 6.90
CA ARG A 283 -21.41 20.47 5.94
C ARG A 283 -21.76 19.12 6.56
N HIS A 284 -22.85 18.52 6.13
CA HIS A 284 -23.29 17.20 6.60
C HIS A 284 -22.19 16.15 6.39
N THR A 285 -21.79 15.45 7.46
CA THR A 285 -20.74 14.44 7.46
C THR A 285 -20.97 13.39 6.37
N LEU A 286 -22.22 12.90 6.23
CA LEU A 286 -22.54 11.90 5.18
C LEU A 286 -22.29 12.43 3.77
N LYS A 287 -22.60 13.71 3.50
CA LYS A 287 -22.37 14.32 2.18
C LYS A 287 -20.87 14.45 1.89
N ILE A 288 -20.08 14.78 2.91
CA ILE A 288 -18.60 14.84 2.79
C ILE A 288 -18.06 13.45 2.46
N GLY A 289 -18.52 12.42 3.19
CA GLY A 289 -18.11 11.03 2.94
C GLY A 289 -18.48 10.54 1.53
N ALA A 290 -19.70 10.85 1.07
CA ALA A 290 -20.13 10.50 -0.29
C ALA A 290 -19.29 11.19 -1.36
N ALA A 291 -18.95 12.48 -1.16
CA ALA A 291 -18.08 13.21 -2.07
C ALA A 291 -16.66 12.63 -2.09
N LEU A 292 -16.11 12.28 -0.91
CA LEU A 292 -14.79 11.65 -0.81
C LEU A 292 -14.77 10.29 -1.53
N LEU A 293 -15.84 9.50 -1.37
CA LEU A 293 -15.97 8.22 -2.09
C LEU A 293 -15.96 8.44 -3.61
N GLY A 294 -16.73 9.41 -4.10
CA GLY A 294 -16.76 9.76 -5.52
C GLY A 294 -15.38 10.16 -6.05
N VAL A 295 -14.67 11.02 -5.30
CA VAL A 295 -13.31 11.43 -5.66
C VAL A 295 -12.36 10.24 -5.64
N SER A 296 -12.48 9.35 -4.65
CA SER A 296 -11.64 8.14 -4.57
C SER A 296 -11.83 7.26 -5.80
N VAL A 297 -13.09 7.02 -6.21
CA VAL A 297 -13.40 6.22 -7.40
C VAL A 297 -12.80 6.87 -8.65
N LEU A 298 -12.93 8.20 -8.79
CA LEU A 298 -12.36 8.92 -9.93
C LEU A 298 -10.83 8.82 -9.97
N LEU A 299 -10.16 8.95 -8.81
CA LEU A 299 -8.70 8.83 -8.72
C LEU A 299 -8.24 7.42 -9.10
N PHE A 300 -8.92 6.38 -8.61
CA PHE A 300 -8.58 5.00 -8.99
C PHE A 300 -8.85 4.74 -10.48
N ALA A 301 -9.94 5.26 -11.02
CA ALA A 301 -10.23 5.16 -12.46
C ALA A 301 -9.15 5.87 -13.29
N ALA A 302 -8.75 7.08 -12.87
CA ALA A 302 -7.67 7.82 -13.54
C ALA A 302 -6.34 7.05 -13.47
N SER A 303 -6.01 6.47 -12.31
CA SER A 303 -4.80 5.66 -12.15
C SER A 303 -4.84 4.42 -13.08
N TYR A 304 -5.98 3.76 -13.15
CA TYR A 304 -6.16 2.60 -14.03
C TYR A 304 -5.97 2.98 -15.51
N LEU A 305 -6.57 4.09 -15.93
CA LEU A 305 -6.45 4.56 -17.33
C LEU A 305 -5.01 5.01 -17.65
N ALA A 306 -4.32 5.63 -16.68
CA ALA A 306 -2.93 6.10 -16.84
C ALA A 306 -1.98 4.94 -17.12
N VAL A 307 -2.23 3.74 -16.58
CA VAL A 307 -1.42 2.55 -16.87
C VAL A 307 -1.43 2.24 -18.38
N GLY A 308 -2.55 2.45 -19.05
CA GLY A 308 -2.65 2.29 -20.52
C GLY A 308 -1.76 3.27 -21.29
N SER A 309 -1.38 4.37 -20.68
CA SER A 309 -0.45 5.37 -21.23
C SER A 309 0.96 5.25 -20.61
N GLU A 310 1.25 4.13 -20.00
CA GLU A 310 2.54 3.80 -19.38
C GLU A 310 2.93 4.74 -18.22
N VAL A 311 1.90 5.32 -17.53
CA VAL A 311 2.13 6.21 -16.37
C VAL A 311 1.59 5.55 -15.10
N LEU A 312 2.42 5.50 -14.05
CA LEU A 312 2.05 4.99 -12.73
C LEU A 312 1.67 6.16 -11.82
N LEU A 313 0.37 6.23 -11.48
CA LEU A 313 -0.16 7.24 -10.55
C LEU A 313 -0.40 6.57 -9.18
N PRO A 314 0.45 6.83 -8.18
CA PRO A 314 0.30 6.22 -6.84
C PRO A 314 -0.77 6.94 -6.02
N VAL A 315 -2.06 6.62 -6.28
CA VAL A 315 -3.20 7.28 -5.64
C VAL A 315 -3.63 6.63 -4.32
N LEU A 316 -3.13 5.44 -4.02
CA LEU A 316 -3.55 4.70 -2.81
C LEU A 316 -3.21 5.48 -1.54
N THR A 317 -1.98 5.95 -1.41
CA THR A 317 -1.51 6.67 -0.21
C THR A 317 -2.32 7.97 0.04
N PRO A 318 -2.47 8.88 -0.94
CA PRO A 318 -3.29 10.08 -0.70
C PRO A 318 -4.75 9.77 -0.38
N VAL A 319 -5.35 8.74 -0.99
CA VAL A 319 -6.73 8.34 -0.70
C VAL A 319 -6.83 7.81 0.73
N LEU A 320 -5.90 6.94 1.16
CA LEU A 320 -5.89 6.42 2.54
C LEU A 320 -5.74 7.55 3.56
N LEU A 321 -4.82 8.49 3.31
CA LEU A 321 -4.63 9.64 4.21
C LEU A 321 -5.91 10.50 4.28
N ALA A 322 -6.60 10.70 3.16
CA ALA A 322 -7.85 11.46 3.13
C ALA A 322 -8.95 10.74 3.93
N TRP A 323 -9.06 9.41 3.82
CA TRP A 323 -10.04 8.64 4.61
C TRP A 323 -9.72 8.65 6.10
N LEU A 324 -8.44 8.56 6.48
CA LEU A 324 -8.02 8.68 7.88
C LEU A 324 -8.37 10.08 8.43
N ALA A 325 -8.10 11.12 7.67
CA ALA A 325 -8.47 12.49 8.04
C ALA A 325 -9.99 12.64 8.18
N TYR A 326 -10.76 12.08 7.24
CA TYR A 326 -12.22 12.10 7.29
C TYR A 326 -12.74 11.45 8.59
N VAL A 327 -12.23 10.26 8.93
CA VAL A 327 -12.64 9.54 10.15
C VAL A 327 -12.28 10.38 11.39
N ALA A 328 -11.08 10.98 11.42
CA ALA A 328 -10.64 11.82 12.55
C ALA A 328 -11.55 13.05 12.71
N PHE A 329 -11.86 13.74 11.62
CA PHE A 329 -12.74 14.92 11.65
C PHE A 329 -14.18 14.53 12.04
N ALA A 330 -14.71 13.44 11.49
CA ALA A 330 -16.06 12.95 11.78
C ALA A 330 -16.18 12.55 13.26
N LEU A 331 -15.18 11.85 13.80
CA LEU A 331 -15.13 11.48 15.21
C LEU A 331 -15.07 12.72 16.11
N ASN A 332 -14.23 13.69 15.77
CA ASN A 332 -14.12 14.95 16.50
C ASN A 332 -15.46 15.70 16.52
N GLU A 333 -16.15 15.78 15.39
CA GLU A 333 -17.48 16.42 15.32
C GLU A 333 -18.52 15.67 16.15
N TYR A 334 -18.54 14.33 16.07
CA TYR A 334 -19.42 13.50 16.91
C TYR A 334 -19.18 13.73 18.40
N LEU A 335 -17.90 13.77 18.82
CA LEU A 335 -17.55 14.01 20.22
C LEU A 335 -17.95 15.43 20.68
N ARG A 336 -17.82 16.42 19.82
CA ARG A 336 -18.24 17.80 20.08
C ARG A 336 -19.76 17.88 20.23
N GLU A 337 -20.52 17.26 19.33
CA GLU A 337 -21.99 17.22 19.40
C GLU A 337 -22.47 16.52 20.67
N ARG A 338 -21.83 15.39 21.01
CA ARG A 338 -22.14 14.64 22.22
C ARG A 338 -21.91 15.49 23.48
N LYS A 339 -20.75 16.16 23.59
CA LYS A 339 -20.45 17.06 24.71
C LYS A 339 -21.45 18.22 24.81
N ALA A 340 -21.76 18.84 23.69
CA ALA A 340 -22.72 19.94 23.66
C ALA A 340 -24.11 19.48 24.12
N ARG A 341 -24.55 18.29 23.71
CA ARG A 341 -25.80 17.68 24.13
C ARG A 341 -25.82 17.39 25.65
N GLU A 342 -24.74 16.82 26.18
CA GLU A 342 -24.57 16.52 27.60
C GLU A 342 -24.59 17.82 28.42
N GLN A 343 -23.94 18.88 27.99
CA GLN A 343 -23.92 20.19 28.64
C GLN A 343 -25.34 20.81 28.65
N ALA A 344 -26.06 20.73 27.52
CA ALA A 344 -27.43 21.25 27.43
C ALA A 344 -28.35 20.53 28.43
N VAL A 345 -28.27 19.20 28.50
CA VAL A 345 -29.04 18.39 29.44
C VAL A 345 -28.72 18.78 30.90
N GLN A 346 -27.42 18.96 31.23
CA GLN A 346 -26.97 19.37 32.56
C GLN A 346 -27.49 20.77 32.96
N LEU A 347 -27.50 21.71 32.02
CA LEU A 347 -28.04 23.06 32.26
C LEU A 347 -29.54 23.01 32.53
N PHE A 348 -30.30 22.27 31.72
CA PHE A 348 -31.73 22.11 31.87
C PHE A 348 -32.10 21.39 33.20
N SER A 349 -31.31 20.40 33.63
CA SER A 349 -31.57 19.65 34.83
C SER A 349 -31.43 20.47 36.15
N ARG A 350 -30.84 21.67 36.05
CA ARG A 350 -30.82 22.62 37.21
C ARG A 350 -32.16 23.30 37.41
N PHE A 351 -32.99 23.41 36.40
CA PHE A 351 -34.26 24.15 36.46
C PHE A 351 -35.47 23.24 36.38
N VAL A 352 -35.32 22.01 35.89
CA VAL A 352 -36.42 21.06 35.68
C VAL A 352 -36.02 19.71 36.30
N ASN A 353 -36.99 19.00 36.86
CA ASN A 353 -36.75 17.70 37.43
C ASN A 353 -36.06 16.77 36.44
N PRO A 354 -34.94 16.12 36.83
CA PRO A 354 -34.18 15.24 35.92
C PRO A 354 -35.05 14.17 35.22
N HIS A 355 -36.06 13.64 35.86
CA HIS A 355 -36.99 12.67 35.27
C HIS A 355 -37.77 13.27 34.10
N VAL A 356 -38.21 14.50 34.21
CA VAL A 356 -38.94 15.19 33.13
C VAL A 356 -37.99 15.45 31.93
N VAL A 357 -36.75 15.83 32.22
CA VAL A 357 -35.75 16.07 31.16
C VAL A 357 -35.43 14.75 30.42
N GLN A 358 -35.29 13.65 31.17
CA GLN A 358 -35.02 12.34 30.57
C GLN A 358 -36.19 11.87 29.68
N GLU A 359 -37.39 12.07 30.17
CA GLU A 359 -38.62 11.71 29.44
C GLU A 359 -38.79 12.56 28.15
N LEU A 360 -38.50 13.84 28.25
CA LEU A 360 -38.47 14.77 27.09
C LEU A 360 -37.46 14.35 26.02
N VAL A 361 -36.25 13.98 26.45
CA VAL A 361 -35.18 13.53 25.56
C VAL A 361 -35.50 12.17 24.93
N ALA A 362 -36.08 11.26 25.73
CA ALA A 362 -36.41 9.90 25.26
C ALA A 362 -37.53 9.89 24.23
N HIS A 363 -38.54 10.79 24.37
CA HIS A 363 -39.72 10.82 23.51
C HIS A 363 -39.65 11.90 22.40
N GLY A 364 -38.56 12.64 22.32
CA GLY A 364 -38.32 13.54 21.18
C GLY A 364 -39.14 14.83 21.17
N GLY A 365 -39.72 15.22 22.32
CA GLY A 365 -40.49 16.46 22.44
C GLY A 365 -41.63 16.40 23.48
N LEU A 366 -42.22 17.54 23.70
CA LEU A 366 -43.41 17.64 24.55
C LEU A 366 -44.61 17.02 23.82
N SER A 367 -45.29 16.06 24.49
CA SER A 367 -46.58 15.61 24.03
C SER A 367 -47.55 16.79 24.07
N ARG A 368 -48.11 17.12 22.93
CA ARG A 368 -49.10 18.21 22.81
C ARG A 368 -50.43 17.89 23.44
N SER A 369 -50.66 16.65 23.82
CA SER A 369 -51.83 16.24 24.51
C SER A 369 -51.56 16.30 26.04
N GLY A 370 -52.18 17.21 26.74
CA GLY A 370 -52.13 17.27 28.20
C GLY A 370 -52.58 15.95 28.78
N GLU A 371 -51.86 15.46 29.81
CA GLU A 371 -52.22 14.26 30.56
C GLU A 371 -52.82 14.64 31.89
N SER A 372 -54.03 14.14 32.18
CA SER A 372 -54.65 14.37 33.48
C SER A 372 -54.09 13.36 34.48
N ARG A 373 -53.40 13.85 35.50
CA ARG A 373 -52.83 13.03 36.56
C ARG A 373 -53.27 13.56 37.92
N GLU A 374 -53.52 12.67 38.85
CA GLU A 374 -53.77 13.02 40.26
C GLU A 374 -52.43 13.45 40.86
N ILE A 375 -52.36 14.70 41.35
CA ILE A 375 -51.13 15.27 41.92
C ILE A 375 -51.39 15.71 43.39
N THR A 376 -50.36 15.55 44.20
CA THR A 376 -50.37 16.11 45.57
C THR A 376 -49.45 17.34 45.54
N VAL A 377 -50.00 18.47 45.97
CA VAL A 377 -49.28 19.74 46.03
C VAL A 377 -48.90 20.03 47.47
N LEU A 378 -47.61 20.23 47.70
CA LEU A 378 -47.09 20.61 49.02
C LEU A 378 -46.60 22.05 48.97
N PHE A 379 -47.18 22.85 49.85
CA PHE A 379 -46.75 24.23 50.08
C PHE A 379 -45.90 24.30 51.32
N SER A 380 -44.73 24.94 51.24
CA SER A 380 -43.89 25.23 52.40
C SER A 380 -43.37 26.65 52.30
N ASP A 381 -43.34 27.33 53.47
CA ASP A 381 -42.87 28.69 53.55
C ASP A 381 -41.91 28.89 54.74
N ILE A 382 -41.01 29.86 54.61
CA ILE A 382 -40.03 30.17 55.66
C ILE A 382 -40.58 31.32 56.50
N ARG A 383 -41.02 31.01 57.77
CA ARG A 383 -41.52 32.03 58.65
C ARG A 383 -40.47 33.09 58.97
N GLY A 384 -40.87 34.34 58.81
CA GLY A 384 -40.01 35.49 59.07
C GLY A 384 -38.92 35.69 58.04
N PHE A 385 -39.04 35.14 56.79
CA PHE A 385 -38.07 35.31 55.76
C PHE A 385 -37.77 36.77 55.42
N THR A 386 -38.79 37.62 55.37
CA THR A 386 -38.64 39.04 55.11
C THR A 386 -37.69 39.71 56.11
N THR A 387 -37.94 39.52 57.41
CA THR A 387 -37.08 40.08 58.46
C THR A 387 -35.68 39.47 58.48
N LEU A 388 -35.58 38.19 58.06
CA LEU A 388 -34.27 37.51 57.95
C LEU A 388 -33.44 37.99 56.76
N SER A 389 -34.10 38.23 55.61
CA SER A 389 -33.44 38.68 54.40
C SER A 389 -32.99 40.15 54.53
N GLU A 390 -33.73 40.97 55.22
CA GLU A 390 -33.36 42.40 55.49
C GLU A 390 -32.09 42.53 56.32
N LYS A 391 -31.73 41.53 57.11
CA LYS A 391 -30.58 41.56 58.02
C LYS A 391 -29.36 40.81 57.51
N ARG A 392 -29.36 40.37 56.22
CA ARG A 392 -28.29 39.57 55.62
C ARG A 392 -27.86 40.15 54.27
N THR A 393 -26.66 39.81 53.85
CA THR A 393 -26.22 40.16 52.52
C THR A 393 -26.89 39.27 51.49
N PRO A 394 -27.03 39.70 50.22
CA PRO A 394 -27.65 38.90 49.17
C PRO A 394 -27.03 37.47 49.02
N GLU A 395 -25.72 37.39 49.17
CA GLU A 395 -24.99 36.12 49.09
C GLU A 395 -25.40 35.16 50.21
N GLN A 396 -25.54 35.68 51.45
CA GLN A 396 -25.98 34.90 52.60
C GLN A 396 -27.42 34.43 52.46
N VAL A 397 -28.28 35.26 51.84
CA VAL A 397 -29.69 34.89 51.58
C VAL A 397 -29.73 33.79 50.55
N VAL A 398 -28.97 33.90 49.48
CA VAL A 398 -28.86 32.85 48.41
C VAL A 398 -28.35 31.53 49.02
N GLU A 399 -27.32 31.61 49.85
CA GLU A 399 -26.78 30.40 50.51
C GLU A 399 -27.82 29.75 51.43
N LEU A 400 -28.56 30.55 52.17
CA LEU A 400 -29.64 30.05 53.03
C LEU A 400 -30.75 29.37 52.21
N LEU A 401 -31.19 30.03 51.12
CA LEU A 401 -32.21 29.47 50.23
C LEU A 401 -31.73 28.18 49.59
N ASN A 402 -30.51 28.14 49.12
CA ASN A 402 -29.93 26.93 48.55
C ASN A 402 -29.90 25.77 49.54
N ARG A 403 -29.52 26.05 50.79
CA ARG A 403 -29.55 25.04 51.86
C ARG A 403 -31.01 24.59 52.18
N TYR A 404 -31.95 25.49 52.17
CA TYR A 404 -33.37 25.18 52.39
C TYR A 404 -33.90 24.31 51.25
N PHE A 405 -33.74 24.74 50.13
CA PHE A 405 -34.16 23.98 48.94
C PHE A 405 -33.46 22.63 48.75
N UNK A 406 -32.44 22.59 49.11
CA UNK A 406 -31.69 21.39 49.02
C UNK A 406 -32.11 20.38 50.07
N UNK A 407 -32.48 20.87 51.07
CA UNK A 407 -33.01 20.10 52.09
C UNK A 407 -34.45 19.67 51.80
N UNK A 408 -35.09 20.47 51.26
CA UNK A 408 -36.40 20.24 50.88
C UNK A 408 -36.50 19.27 49.72
N UNK A 409 -35.61 19.42 48.93
CA UNK A 409 -35.54 18.55 47.80
C UNK A 409 -35.12 17.15 48.19
N UNK A 410 -34.27 17.17 49.02
CA UNK A 410 -33.81 15.93 49.47
C UNK A 410 -34.80 15.24 50.37
N UNK A 411 -35.36 15.94 50.99
CA UNK A 411 -36.41 15.44 51.81
C UNK A 411 -37.62 14.99 50.97
N UNK A 412 -37.85 15.64 50.15
CA UNK A 412 -38.94 15.32 49.29
C UNK A 412 -38.66 14.04 48.48
N UNK A 413 -37.55 13.99 48.16
CA UNK A 413 -37.14 12.86 47.44
C UNK A 413 -37.04 11.60 48.31
N UNK A 414 -36.73 11.86 49.31
CA UNK A 414 -36.65 10.79 50.22
C UNK A 414 -37.96 10.41 50.83
N UNK A 415 -38.50 11.18 50.75
CA UNK A 415 -39.79 10.97 51.30
C UNK A 415 -40.69 10.29 50.34
N MET A 416 -40.69 10.48 49.06
CA MET A 416 -41.56 9.82 48.04
C MET A 416 -41.24 8.32 47.84
N ARG A 417 -40.04 7.95 48.08
CA ARG A 417 -39.59 6.57 47.83
C ARG A 417 -40.13 5.51 48.83
N ASN A 418 -40.58 5.95 49.99
CA ASN A 418 -40.97 5.05 51.09
C ASN A 418 -42.36 5.27 51.64
N MET A 419 -43.26 5.95 50.89
CA MET A 419 -44.57 6.29 51.43
C MET A 419 -45.67 5.29 51.06
N GLN A 420 -45.97 4.40 51.98
CA GLN A 420 -47.34 3.94 52.16
C GLN A 420 -48.08 4.95 53.10
N TRP A 421 -49.12 5.56 52.55
CA TRP A 421 -49.87 6.61 53.22
C TRP A 421 -50.49 6.12 54.56
N ARG A 422 -49.96 6.64 55.64
CA ARG A 422 -50.69 6.65 56.92
C ARG A 422 -50.76 8.11 57.46
N PRO A 423 -51.91 8.62 57.91
CA PRO A 423 -52.07 10.05 58.20
C PRO A 423 -51.57 10.44 59.58
N ARG A 424 -50.28 10.25 59.88
CA ARG A 424 -49.69 10.85 61.11
C ARG A 424 -48.20 11.11 60.84
N TRP A 425 -47.89 12.32 60.46
CA TRP A 425 -46.57 12.75 60.14
C TRP A 425 -45.70 13.11 61.34
N LYS A 426 -44.54 12.48 61.49
CA LYS A 426 -43.50 12.87 62.43
C LYS A 426 -42.38 13.59 61.72
N TRP A 427 -42.71 14.72 61.10
CA TRP A 427 -41.67 15.59 60.49
C TRP A 427 -40.71 16.20 61.53
N ALA A 428 -41.19 16.29 62.78
CA ALA A 428 -40.43 16.81 63.92
C ALA A 428 -39.19 15.99 64.28
N ARG A 429 -39.03 14.73 63.74
CA ARG A 429 -37.88 13.90 64.10
C ARG A 429 -36.71 13.99 63.06
N CYS A 430 -36.97 14.36 61.86
CA CYS A 430 -35.92 14.43 60.87
C CYS A 430 -35.00 15.64 61.10
N CYS A 431 -35.56 16.71 61.68
CA CYS A 431 -34.75 17.91 61.98
C CYS A 431 -33.99 17.84 63.30
N ARG A 432 -34.22 16.77 64.12
CA ARG A 432 -33.54 16.65 65.45
C ARG A 432 -32.21 15.92 65.39
N SER A 433 -31.81 15.32 64.29
CA SER A 433 -30.56 14.56 64.25
C SER A 433 -29.35 15.38 63.86
N SER A 434 -29.55 16.62 63.46
CA SER A 434 -28.45 17.55 63.16
C SER A 434 -28.15 18.40 64.39
N LYS A 435 -27.26 17.91 65.22
CA LYS A 435 -26.76 18.62 66.38
C LYS A 435 -25.85 19.79 65.92
N ARG A 436 -26.42 20.92 65.60
CA ARG A 436 -25.75 22.23 65.69
C ARG A 436 -26.83 23.32 65.74
N ASN A 437 -26.74 24.19 66.72
CA ASN A 437 -27.38 25.42 67.16
C ASN A 437 -28.30 26.24 66.24
N TRP A 438 -28.89 25.70 65.19
CA TRP A 438 -29.79 26.42 64.28
C TRP A 438 -31.30 26.13 64.52
N ALA A 439 -31.65 25.09 65.31
CA ALA A 439 -32.96 24.53 65.36
C ALA A 439 -33.95 25.26 66.30
N ARG A 440 -33.55 26.36 66.97
CA ARG A 440 -34.39 26.96 67.96
C ARG A 440 -35.39 28.03 67.48
N ARG A 441 -35.46 28.33 66.20
CA ARG A 441 -36.38 29.40 65.73
C ARG A 441 -37.19 29.11 64.48
N TRP A 442 -37.41 27.87 64.12
CA TRP A 442 -38.22 27.55 62.96
C TRP A 442 -39.41 26.68 63.28
N THR A 443 -40.60 27.21 63.10
CA THR A 443 -41.82 26.43 63.14
C THR A 443 -42.39 26.36 61.72
N ILE A 444 -42.53 25.13 61.18
CA ILE A 444 -43.14 24.90 59.88
C ILE A 444 -44.60 24.53 60.16
N SER A 445 -45.55 25.31 59.62
CA SER A 445 -46.98 24.94 59.67
C SER A 445 -47.29 24.31 58.27
N MET A 446 -47.88 23.15 58.33
CA MET A 446 -48.41 22.47 57.15
C MET A 446 -49.94 22.46 57.22
N SER A 447 -50.59 22.91 56.19
CA SER A 447 -52.00 22.71 55.94
C SER A 447 -52.17 21.79 54.73
N ALA A 448 -52.82 20.67 54.89
CA ALA A 448 -53.20 19.78 53.83
C ALA A 448 -54.59 20.22 53.31
N SER A 449 -54.68 20.64 52.10
CA SER A 449 -55.94 20.91 51.43
C SER A 449 -56.18 19.86 50.32
N ALA A 450 -57.47 19.55 50.15
CA ALA A 450 -57.97 18.47 49.31
C ALA A 450 -57.55 18.56 47.85
N SER A 451 -57.44 17.42 47.20
CA SER A 451 -57.07 17.27 45.77
C SER A 451 -58.07 18.00 44.85
N ILE A 452 -57.57 19.01 44.12
CA ILE A 452 -58.34 19.67 43.08
C ILE A 452 -57.72 19.18 41.75
N PRO A 453 -58.54 18.66 40.84
CA PRO A 453 -57.96 18.31 39.48
C PRO A 453 -57.50 19.57 38.80
N ALA A 454 -56.24 19.55 38.29
CA ALA A 454 -55.66 20.70 37.59
C ALA A 454 -56.39 20.94 36.27
N PRO A 455 -56.69 22.18 35.91
CA PRO A 455 -57.29 22.49 34.62
C PRO A 455 -56.31 22.23 33.47
N PRO A 456 -56.85 21.90 32.27
CA PRO A 456 -56.00 21.38 31.17
C PRO A 456 -55.00 22.38 30.54
N TRP A 457 -54.94 23.57 31.07
CA TRP A 457 -54.00 24.62 30.54
C TRP A 457 -52.82 24.91 31.51
N TRP A 458 -52.69 24.10 32.57
CA TRP A 458 -51.52 24.17 33.48
C TRP A 458 -50.48 23.09 33.10
N VAL A 459 -49.61 23.35 32.10
CA VAL A 459 -48.44 22.53 31.78
C VAL A 459 -47.21 23.43 31.80
#